data_0404627100d42628ef7144164dd9692f
#
_entry.id   0404627100d42628ef7144164dd9692f
#
_cell.length_a   1.000
_cell.length_b   1.000
_cell.length_c   1.000
_cell.angle_alpha   90.00
_cell.angle_beta   90.00
_cell.angle_gamma   90.00
#
_symmetry.space_group_name_H-M   'P 1'
#
loop_
_entity.id
_entity.type
_entity.pdbx_description
1 polymer ?
#
loop_
_entity_poly.entity_id
_entity_poly.type
_entity_poly.pdbx_seq_one_letter_code
_entity_poly.pdbx_strand_id
1 'polypeptide(L)'
;MGDDGTATAPAGTLARTAVVRVPVVLQMEAAECGAAALTAVLAHHGCHRTLEELRRTCGVSRDGSNALQIAEAARHYGMEADGLSAELDELAAVRMPAILHWGFNHFLVLEGFDGTSWHLMDPSLGRRSVSTEDFRRDFTGVCIEIAPGGGFEPSGQPSSPWPALRASLRGSGPAIAVALIAGVLMSIPGIAVPVLGSIFVDGVLARGQSGWIMPIVGFALMAVVAKAVLSTVQAAVLIRLERRMCMTSSARFMEHALRLPVDFYSHRLPGEMVSRLGGIERLSQLLGSKLFPALAGAATGVLYLVAMISIDLRLALLSVLVASMIAFIIARSARTLRDQSRIAEQETGRQAGIVAVGLQAMETLKASGRESDFLARVMGAQARARRSRQELEQRGLAVESVPPYLESLLSQAIVLAFGAAMVMQGELTLGGLLAFQTILYFFMGPVVDLAGFAQEFQSVHADLSRLDDVQRHPGDPLAAPGTEAGAARLEGCVELREVTFGYAESQPPLLSSFSMRAEPGRRIALVGTTGSGKSTVAKLVTGLYRPWTG
;
A
#
# COMPACT_ATOMS: atom_id res chain seq x y z
N MET A 1 27.40 44.62 -44.65
CA MET A 1 26.01 45.13 -44.67
C MET A 1 25.11 43.95 -45.01
N GLY A 2 24.31 43.52 -44.07
CA GLY A 2 23.41 42.38 -44.17
C GLY A 2 23.27 41.73 -42.78
N ASP A 3 22.57 42.42 -41.90
CA ASP A 3 22.24 41.97 -40.56
C ASP A 3 20.98 41.12 -40.67
N ASP A 4 21.12 39.81 -40.61
CA ASP A 4 19.99 38.89 -40.50
C ASP A 4 19.76 38.60 -39.03
N GLY A 5 18.98 39.45 -38.41
CA GLY A 5 18.42 39.28 -37.10
C GLY A 5 17.39 38.14 -37.11
N THR A 6 17.79 36.91 -36.77
CA THR A 6 16.86 35.85 -36.36
C THR A 6 16.25 36.25 -35.02
N ALA A 7 15.10 36.90 -35.08
CA ALA A 7 14.25 37.14 -33.94
C ALA A 7 13.83 35.77 -33.38
N THR A 8 14.37 35.38 -32.22
CA THR A 8 13.83 34.33 -31.38
C THR A 8 12.40 34.71 -31.00
N ALA A 9 11.43 33.96 -31.52
CA ALA A 9 10.04 34.08 -31.11
C ALA A 9 9.91 33.92 -29.57
N PRO A 10 9.08 34.71 -28.89
CA PRO A 10 8.88 34.57 -27.45
C PRO A 10 8.34 33.19 -27.16
N ALA A 11 8.91 32.51 -26.16
CA ALA A 11 8.45 31.23 -25.67
C ALA A 11 6.93 31.27 -25.45
N GLY A 12 6.17 30.55 -26.28
CA GLY A 12 4.72 30.50 -26.21
C GLY A 12 4.29 30.09 -24.81
N THR A 13 3.37 30.83 -24.23
CA THR A 13 2.77 30.52 -22.93
C THR A 13 1.97 29.25 -23.13
N LEU A 14 2.41 28.13 -22.52
CA LEU A 14 1.70 26.85 -22.58
C LEU A 14 0.26 27.04 -22.09
N ALA A 15 -0.70 26.57 -22.89
CA ALA A 15 -2.11 26.70 -22.55
C ALA A 15 -2.44 25.79 -21.35
N ARG A 16 -3.19 26.31 -20.38
CA ARG A 16 -3.70 25.53 -19.25
C ARG A 16 -4.70 24.48 -19.73
N THR A 17 -4.57 23.25 -19.19
CA THR A 17 -5.56 22.19 -19.38
C THR A 17 -6.31 21.97 -18.06
N ALA A 18 -7.54 21.46 -18.16
CA ALA A 18 -8.24 21.02 -16.95
C ALA A 18 -7.49 19.85 -16.32
N VAL A 19 -7.21 19.94 -15.02
CA VAL A 19 -6.58 18.83 -14.29
C VAL A 19 -7.65 17.81 -13.93
N VAL A 20 -7.63 16.66 -14.60
CA VAL A 20 -8.55 15.54 -14.43
C VAL A 20 -7.86 14.46 -13.59
N ARG A 21 -8.37 14.20 -12.39
CA ARG A 21 -7.78 13.20 -11.51
C ARG A 21 -8.26 11.79 -11.83
N VAL A 22 -7.33 10.90 -12.13
CA VAL A 22 -7.61 9.47 -12.30
C VAL A 22 -7.38 8.71 -10.98
N PRO A 23 -8.03 7.56 -10.75
CA PRO A 23 -7.67 6.68 -9.64
C PRO A 23 -6.20 6.27 -9.70
N VAL A 24 -5.52 6.23 -8.55
CA VAL A 24 -4.11 5.80 -8.50
C VAL A 24 -4.06 4.28 -8.58
N VAL A 25 -3.54 3.77 -9.69
CA VAL A 25 -3.29 2.35 -9.92
C VAL A 25 -1.78 2.15 -9.99
N LEU A 26 -1.24 1.44 -9.01
CA LEU A 26 0.19 1.13 -8.97
C LEU A 26 0.47 -0.15 -9.74
N GLN A 27 1.52 -0.13 -10.56
CA GLN A 27 2.03 -1.34 -11.19
C GLN A 27 2.54 -2.31 -10.12
N MET A 28 2.34 -3.58 -10.34
CA MET A 28 2.82 -4.62 -9.45
C MET A 28 4.18 -5.16 -9.90
N GLU A 29 4.42 -5.13 -11.20
CA GLU A 29 5.67 -5.56 -11.84
C GLU A 29 6.25 -4.44 -12.71
N ALA A 30 7.56 -4.49 -12.96
CA ALA A 30 8.26 -3.45 -13.74
C ALA A 30 7.74 -3.32 -15.18
N ALA A 31 7.21 -4.40 -15.75
CA ALA A 31 6.73 -4.47 -17.13
C ALA A 31 5.25 -4.03 -17.30
N GLU A 32 4.53 -3.71 -16.22
CA GLU A 32 3.07 -3.50 -16.23
C GLU A 32 2.63 -2.04 -16.34
N CYS A 33 3.55 -1.11 -16.52
CA CYS A 33 3.24 0.32 -16.51
C CYS A 33 2.11 0.69 -17.50
N GLY A 34 2.11 0.14 -18.71
CA GLY A 34 1.07 0.38 -19.72
C GLY A 34 -0.30 -0.16 -19.30
N ALA A 35 -0.36 -1.39 -18.79
CA ALA A 35 -1.60 -1.99 -18.28
C ALA A 35 -2.14 -1.22 -17.07
N ALA A 36 -1.28 -0.79 -16.15
CA ALA A 36 -1.68 -0.02 -14.98
C ALA A 36 -2.16 1.40 -15.36
N ALA A 37 -1.51 2.06 -16.31
CA ALA A 37 -1.95 3.33 -16.86
C ALA A 37 -3.33 3.21 -17.51
N LEU A 38 -3.55 2.17 -18.33
CA LEU A 38 -4.86 1.90 -18.95
C LEU A 38 -5.93 1.58 -17.89
N THR A 39 -5.59 0.79 -16.86
CA THR A 39 -6.51 0.50 -15.75
C THR A 39 -6.99 1.78 -15.07
N ALA A 40 -6.09 2.75 -14.84
CA ALA A 40 -6.43 4.02 -14.23
C ALA A 40 -7.35 4.87 -15.11
N VAL A 41 -7.10 4.90 -16.43
CA VAL A 41 -7.94 5.62 -17.38
C VAL A 41 -9.33 4.98 -17.51
N LEU A 42 -9.42 3.66 -17.64
CA LEU A 42 -10.70 2.94 -17.69
C LEU A 42 -11.51 3.14 -16.40
N ALA A 43 -10.85 3.05 -15.23
CA ALA A 43 -11.52 3.27 -13.95
C ALA A 43 -12.01 4.71 -13.77
N HIS A 44 -11.33 5.71 -14.36
CA HIS A 44 -11.80 7.10 -14.40
C HIS A 44 -13.14 7.22 -15.16
N HIS A 45 -13.30 6.49 -16.23
CA HIS A 45 -14.54 6.45 -17.01
C HIS A 45 -15.60 5.48 -16.46
N GLY A 46 -15.34 4.84 -15.30
CA GLY A 46 -16.30 3.94 -14.64
C GLY A 46 -16.21 2.47 -15.07
N CYS A 47 -15.22 2.08 -15.86
CA CYS A 47 -14.94 0.69 -16.17
C CYS A 47 -13.86 0.16 -15.21
N HIS A 48 -14.32 -0.57 -14.18
CA HIS A 48 -13.41 -1.11 -13.15
C HIS A 48 -13.02 -2.54 -13.50
N ARG A 49 -11.78 -2.71 -13.95
CA ARG A 49 -11.17 -3.99 -14.30
C ARG A 49 -9.95 -4.26 -13.40
N THR A 50 -9.62 -5.52 -13.23
CA THR A 50 -8.41 -5.88 -12.49
C THR A 50 -7.16 -5.63 -13.34
N LEU A 51 -6.05 -5.29 -12.69
CA LEU A 51 -4.78 -5.12 -13.40
C LEU A 51 -4.36 -6.41 -14.13
N GLU A 52 -4.68 -7.57 -13.56
CA GLU A 52 -4.43 -8.88 -14.16
C GLU A 52 -5.18 -9.07 -15.50
N GLU A 53 -6.46 -8.67 -15.54
CA GLU A 53 -7.25 -8.72 -16.78
C GLU A 53 -6.63 -7.82 -17.84
N LEU A 54 -6.26 -6.58 -17.48
CA LEU A 54 -5.62 -5.63 -18.39
C LEU A 54 -4.24 -6.10 -18.84
N ARG A 55 -3.49 -6.79 -17.99
CA ARG A 55 -2.21 -7.37 -18.34
C ARG A 55 -2.34 -8.40 -19.47
N ARG A 56 -3.36 -9.27 -19.37
CA ARG A 56 -3.65 -10.25 -20.43
C ARG A 56 -4.11 -9.56 -21.71
N THR A 57 -5.04 -8.62 -21.60
CA THR A 57 -5.58 -7.92 -22.78
C THR A 57 -4.53 -7.07 -23.48
N CYS A 58 -3.62 -6.40 -22.73
CA CYS A 58 -2.48 -5.68 -23.30
C CYS A 58 -1.36 -6.61 -23.79
N GLY A 59 -1.45 -7.93 -23.57
CA GLY A 59 -0.40 -8.87 -23.98
C GLY A 59 0.96 -8.57 -23.34
N VAL A 60 0.97 -8.16 -22.06
CA VAL A 60 2.21 -7.78 -21.35
C VAL A 60 3.18 -8.96 -21.33
N SER A 61 4.34 -8.77 -21.93
CA SER A 61 5.45 -9.73 -21.95
C SER A 61 6.50 -9.36 -20.89
N ARG A 62 7.62 -10.10 -20.85
CA ARG A 62 8.78 -9.76 -20.03
C ARG A 62 9.35 -8.37 -20.32
N ASP A 63 9.20 -7.90 -21.55
CA ASP A 63 9.69 -6.60 -22.02
C ASP A 63 8.61 -5.50 -21.90
N GLY A 64 7.45 -5.82 -21.35
CA GLY A 64 6.32 -4.92 -21.20
C GLY A 64 5.31 -5.00 -22.34
N SER A 65 4.52 -3.93 -22.50
CA SER A 65 3.60 -3.70 -23.60
C SER A 65 4.01 -2.46 -24.40
N ASN A 66 3.72 -2.44 -25.71
CA ASN A 66 3.93 -1.27 -26.54
C ASN A 66 2.67 -0.39 -26.64
N ALA A 67 2.79 0.81 -27.20
CA ALA A 67 1.69 1.77 -27.31
C ALA A 67 0.50 1.23 -28.13
N LEU A 68 0.75 0.44 -29.18
CA LEU A 68 -0.28 -0.17 -30.01
C LEU A 68 -1.11 -1.18 -29.20
N GLN A 69 -0.46 -2.06 -28.45
CA GLN A 69 -1.12 -3.05 -27.59
C GLN A 69 -2.01 -2.38 -26.52
N ILE A 70 -1.55 -1.25 -25.97
CA ILE A 70 -2.35 -0.48 -24.99
C ILE A 70 -3.58 0.11 -25.69
N ALA A 71 -3.43 0.68 -26.89
CA ALA A 71 -4.54 1.25 -27.65
C ALA A 71 -5.55 0.16 -28.09
N GLU A 72 -5.08 -0.99 -28.56
CA GLU A 72 -5.93 -2.14 -28.91
C GLU A 72 -6.70 -2.68 -27.71
N ALA A 73 -6.02 -2.78 -26.56
CA ALA A 73 -6.67 -3.16 -25.30
C ALA A 73 -7.75 -2.15 -24.87
N ALA A 74 -7.51 -0.84 -25.04
CA ALA A 74 -8.52 0.18 -24.78
C ALA A 74 -9.73 0.02 -25.68
N ARG A 75 -9.52 -0.22 -26.98
CA ARG A 75 -10.60 -0.46 -27.96
C ARG A 75 -11.40 -1.73 -27.65
N HIS A 76 -10.76 -2.77 -27.11
CA HIS A 76 -11.45 -3.98 -26.67
C HIS A 76 -12.51 -3.71 -25.59
N TYR A 77 -12.33 -2.67 -24.76
CA TYR A 77 -13.29 -2.23 -23.78
C TYR A 77 -14.25 -1.13 -24.27
N GLY A 78 -14.34 -0.93 -25.58
CA GLY A 78 -15.27 0.04 -26.20
C GLY A 78 -14.77 1.49 -26.14
N MET A 79 -13.50 1.73 -25.81
CA MET A 79 -12.91 3.07 -25.87
C MET A 79 -12.46 3.38 -27.30
N GLU A 80 -12.48 4.66 -27.67
CA GLU A 80 -11.71 5.20 -28.78
C GLU A 80 -10.30 5.48 -28.28
N ALA A 81 -9.28 4.97 -28.97
CA ALA A 81 -7.89 5.13 -28.55
C ALA A 81 -7.01 5.38 -29.77
N ASP A 82 -6.34 6.53 -29.80
CA ASP A 82 -5.47 6.95 -30.89
C ASP A 82 -4.07 7.29 -30.39
N GLY A 83 -3.08 6.71 -31.05
CA GLY A 83 -1.67 7.03 -30.81
C GLY A 83 -1.27 8.28 -31.57
N LEU A 84 -0.81 9.30 -30.87
CA LEU A 84 -0.39 10.58 -31.41
C LEU A 84 1.09 10.83 -31.16
N SER A 85 1.76 11.46 -32.13
CA SER A 85 3.04 12.12 -31.87
C SER A 85 2.74 13.59 -31.60
N ALA A 86 3.03 14.07 -30.41
CA ALA A 86 2.68 15.41 -29.98
C ALA A 86 3.89 16.14 -29.37
N GLU A 87 4.08 17.39 -29.73
CA GLU A 87 4.98 18.29 -29.03
C GLU A 87 4.30 18.85 -27.75
N LEU A 88 5.11 19.51 -26.91
CA LEU A 88 4.63 19.99 -25.60
C LEU A 88 3.44 20.96 -25.75
N ASP A 89 3.46 21.78 -26.76
CA ASP A 89 2.43 22.81 -27.01
C ASP A 89 1.12 22.19 -27.53
N GLU A 90 1.21 21.05 -28.20
CA GLU A 90 0.09 20.30 -28.76
C GLU A 90 -0.65 19.48 -27.70
N LEU A 91 0.01 19.15 -26.57
CA LEU A 91 -0.62 18.42 -25.48
C LEU A 91 -1.82 19.16 -24.87
N ALA A 92 -1.89 20.47 -25.05
CA ALA A 92 -3.06 21.25 -24.62
C ALA A 92 -4.34 20.91 -25.39
N ALA A 93 -4.23 20.38 -26.61
CA ALA A 93 -5.36 19.97 -27.45
C ALA A 93 -5.78 18.51 -27.23
N VAL A 94 -4.96 17.71 -26.54
CA VAL A 94 -5.22 16.30 -26.25
C VAL A 94 -6.30 16.17 -25.15
N ARG A 95 -7.25 15.27 -25.33
CA ARG A 95 -8.26 14.98 -24.30
C ARG A 95 -7.64 14.33 -23.09
N MET A 96 -7.98 14.84 -21.91
CA MET A 96 -7.51 14.32 -20.63
C MET A 96 -8.54 13.35 -20.02
N PRO A 97 -8.10 12.27 -19.38
CA PRO A 97 -6.71 11.81 -19.17
C PRO A 97 -6.12 11.12 -20.40
N ALA A 98 -4.80 11.25 -20.63
CA ALA A 98 -4.09 10.63 -21.73
C ALA A 98 -2.89 9.81 -21.21
N ILE A 99 -2.51 8.74 -21.93
CA ILE A 99 -1.33 7.95 -21.56
C ILE A 99 -0.12 8.46 -22.33
N LEU A 100 0.97 8.75 -21.62
CA LEU A 100 2.23 9.21 -22.19
C LEU A 100 3.29 8.13 -22.11
N HIS A 101 4.16 8.09 -23.14
CA HIS A 101 5.41 7.34 -23.09
C HIS A 101 6.52 8.22 -22.48
N TRP A 102 7.22 7.71 -21.49
CA TRP A 102 8.11 8.45 -20.62
C TRP A 102 9.47 7.79 -20.51
N GLY A 103 10.55 8.55 -20.63
CA GLY A 103 11.92 8.07 -20.46
C GLY A 103 12.30 6.88 -21.32
N PHE A 104 11.64 6.68 -22.48
CA PHE A 104 11.82 5.60 -23.48
C PHE A 104 11.54 4.17 -22.99
N ASN A 105 11.06 3.99 -21.76
CA ASN A 105 10.81 2.66 -21.19
C ASN A 105 9.62 2.58 -20.22
N HIS A 106 8.82 3.63 -20.14
CA HIS A 106 7.75 3.72 -19.15
C HIS A 106 6.48 4.36 -19.73
N PHE A 107 5.31 3.98 -19.22
CA PHE A 107 4.03 4.62 -19.52
C PHE A 107 3.43 5.18 -18.24
N LEU A 108 2.87 6.38 -18.34
CA LEU A 108 2.16 7.06 -17.24
C LEU A 108 0.95 7.83 -17.77
N VAL A 109 0.09 8.29 -16.87
CA VAL A 109 -1.11 9.04 -17.24
C VAL A 109 -0.90 10.53 -17.00
N LEU A 110 -1.17 11.33 -18.02
CA LEU A 110 -1.25 12.79 -17.92
C LEU A 110 -2.62 13.17 -17.38
N GLU A 111 -2.63 13.83 -16.22
CA GLU A 111 -3.84 14.37 -15.59
C GLU A 111 -4.15 15.81 -16.03
N GLY A 112 -3.15 16.57 -16.50
CA GLY A 112 -3.30 17.93 -17.00
C GLY A 112 -2.16 18.87 -16.59
N PHE A 113 -2.31 20.16 -16.97
CA PHE A 113 -1.35 21.23 -16.67
C PHE A 113 -2.03 22.44 -16.04
N ASP A 114 -1.61 22.84 -14.84
CA ASP A 114 -2.23 23.95 -14.10
C ASP A 114 -1.68 25.34 -14.44
N GLY A 115 -0.74 25.41 -15.38
CA GLY A 115 -0.02 26.65 -15.77
C GLY A 115 1.34 26.78 -15.11
N THR A 116 1.66 25.97 -14.12
CA THR A 116 2.96 25.96 -13.41
C THR A 116 3.58 24.57 -13.39
N SER A 117 2.75 23.53 -13.24
CA SER A 117 3.19 22.15 -13.07
C SER A 117 2.33 21.17 -13.88
N TRP A 118 2.98 20.14 -14.40
CA TRP A 118 2.32 19.00 -15.04
C TRP A 118 1.93 17.96 -14.01
N HIS A 119 0.65 17.60 -13.98
CA HIS A 119 0.11 16.60 -13.06
C HIS A 119 0.09 15.24 -13.73
N LEU A 120 0.76 14.28 -13.12
CA LEU A 120 0.94 12.93 -13.65
C LEU A 120 0.48 11.89 -12.62
N MET A 121 -0.19 10.84 -13.08
CA MET A 121 -0.33 9.60 -12.33
C MET A 121 0.67 8.59 -12.90
N ASP A 122 1.70 8.32 -12.15
CA ASP A 122 2.78 7.40 -12.50
C ASP A 122 2.49 6.02 -11.87
N PRO A 123 2.32 4.96 -12.66
CA PRO A 123 2.09 3.63 -12.12
C PRO A 123 3.18 3.11 -11.17
N SER A 124 4.41 3.61 -11.28
CA SER A 124 5.52 3.22 -10.40
C SER A 124 5.58 4.02 -9.10
N LEU A 125 5.23 5.33 -9.16
CA LEU A 125 5.42 6.29 -8.07
C LEU A 125 4.11 6.79 -7.45
N GLY A 126 2.99 6.61 -8.13
CA GLY A 126 1.72 7.25 -7.81
C GLY A 126 1.62 8.65 -8.39
N ARG A 127 0.76 9.49 -7.80
CA ARG A 127 0.54 10.84 -8.32
C ARG A 127 1.72 11.75 -8.01
N ARG A 128 2.20 12.47 -9.03
CA ARG A 128 3.27 13.46 -8.90
C ARG A 128 3.04 14.68 -9.77
N SER A 129 3.67 15.77 -9.41
CA SER A 129 3.73 16.98 -10.23
C SER A 129 5.17 17.23 -10.63
N VAL A 130 5.39 17.57 -11.88
CA VAL A 130 6.73 17.84 -12.44
C VAL A 130 6.78 19.24 -13.05
N SER A 131 7.97 19.83 -13.05
CA SER A 131 8.22 21.11 -13.73
C SER A 131 8.16 20.92 -15.25
N THR A 132 7.94 22.01 -15.99
CA THR A 132 7.97 21.94 -17.47
C THR A 132 9.34 21.54 -18.00
N GLU A 133 10.42 21.86 -17.30
CA GLU A 133 11.78 21.46 -17.67
C GLU A 133 12.00 19.97 -17.55
N ASP A 134 11.61 19.37 -16.41
CA ASP A 134 11.68 17.91 -16.21
C ASP A 134 10.75 17.17 -17.16
N PHE A 135 9.55 17.70 -17.42
CA PHE A 135 8.61 17.13 -18.36
C PHE A 135 9.21 17.07 -19.77
N ARG A 136 9.82 18.19 -20.24
CA ARG A 136 10.46 18.25 -21.56
C ARG A 136 11.63 17.29 -21.72
N ARG A 137 12.37 17.05 -20.64
CA ARG A 137 13.52 16.13 -20.65
C ARG A 137 13.08 14.68 -20.80
N ASP A 138 11.98 14.29 -20.16
CA ASP A 138 11.63 12.88 -20.01
C ASP A 138 10.44 12.45 -20.91
N PHE A 139 9.64 13.38 -21.44
CA PHE A 139 8.57 13.09 -22.40
C PHE A 139 9.15 12.74 -23.78
N THR A 140 8.71 11.62 -24.35
CA THR A 140 9.27 11.09 -25.61
C THR A 140 8.53 11.57 -26.86
N GLY A 141 7.50 12.38 -26.73
CA GLY A 141 6.66 12.81 -27.85
C GLY A 141 5.51 11.86 -28.18
N VAL A 142 5.39 10.69 -27.52
CA VAL A 142 4.33 9.72 -27.80
C VAL A 142 3.22 9.84 -26.76
N CYS A 143 1.99 10.06 -27.23
CA CYS A 143 0.77 10.17 -26.45
C CYS A 143 -0.29 9.21 -26.98
N ILE A 144 -1.07 8.58 -26.10
CA ILE A 144 -2.26 7.81 -26.44
C ILE A 144 -3.46 8.54 -25.86
N GLU A 145 -4.26 9.15 -26.73
CA GLU A 145 -5.54 9.75 -26.38
C GLU A 145 -6.58 8.66 -26.25
N ILE A 146 -7.33 8.65 -25.13
CA ILE A 146 -8.33 7.63 -24.82
C ILE A 146 -9.61 8.32 -24.39
N ALA A 147 -10.71 8.03 -25.08
CA ALA A 147 -12.04 8.57 -24.79
C ALA A 147 -13.12 7.47 -24.87
N PRO A 148 -14.25 7.61 -24.17
CA PRO A 148 -15.36 6.68 -24.32
C PRO A 148 -15.90 6.68 -25.77
N GLY A 149 -15.91 5.50 -26.42
CA GLY A 149 -16.50 5.31 -27.75
C GLY A 149 -17.99 5.00 -27.67
N GLY A 150 -18.64 4.90 -28.83
CA GLY A 150 -20.08 4.61 -28.93
C GLY A 150 -20.50 3.23 -28.36
N GLY A 151 -19.57 2.31 -28.15
CA GLY A 151 -19.80 1.00 -27.55
C GLY A 151 -19.30 0.88 -26.10
N PHE A 152 -18.89 1.99 -25.46
CA PHE A 152 -18.39 1.94 -24.10
C PHE A 152 -19.52 1.82 -23.08
N GLU A 153 -19.44 0.80 -22.22
CA GLU A 153 -20.35 0.61 -21.10
C GLU A 153 -19.59 0.61 -19.77
N PRO A 154 -19.94 1.50 -18.82
CA PRO A 154 -19.39 1.44 -17.47
C PRO A 154 -19.67 0.08 -16.84
N SER A 155 -18.66 -0.58 -16.29
CA SER A 155 -18.79 -1.95 -15.78
C SER A 155 -17.78 -2.25 -14.68
N GLY A 156 -18.10 -3.27 -13.86
CA GLY A 156 -17.26 -3.66 -12.72
C GLY A 156 -17.52 -2.82 -11.46
N GLN A 157 -16.82 -3.14 -10.41
CA GLN A 157 -16.86 -2.43 -9.12
C GLN A 157 -15.44 -2.06 -8.68
N PRO A 158 -15.26 -0.90 -8.03
CA PRO A 158 -13.97 -0.54 -7.46
C PRO A 158 -13.45 -1.64 -6.54
N SER A 159 -12.18 -1.96 -6.63
CA SER A 159 -11.56 -2.93 -5.73
C SER A 159 -11.62 -2.39 -4.29
N SER A 160 -12.28 -3.14 -3.42
CA SER A 160 -12.39 -2.81 -1.99
C SER A 160 -11.46 -3.72 -1.19
N PRO A 161 -10.65 -3.18 -0.27
CA PRO A 161 -9.79 -3.99 0.60
C PRO A 161 -10.57 -4.68 1.74
N TRP A 162 -11.83 -4.26 1.98
CA TRP A 162 -12.63 -4.73 3.10
C TRP A 162 -12.95 -6.23 3.09
N PRO A 163 -13.26 -6.88 1.94
CA PRO A 163 -13.48 -8.32 1.90
C PRO A 163 -12.26 -9.13 2.34
N ALA A 164 -11.06 -8.76 1.86
CA ALA A 164 -9.81 -9.42 2.24
C ALA A 164 -9.51 -9.23 3.74
N LEU A 165 -9.70 -8.01 4.25
CA LEU A 165 -9.57 -7.70 5.67
C LEU A 165 -10.55 -8.54 6.51
N ARG A 166 -11.83 -8.58 6.12
CA ARG A 166 -12.86 -9.37 6.82
C ARG A 166 -12.56 -10.86 6.79
N ALA A 167 -12.00 -11.37 5.69
CA ALA A 167 -11.58 -12.77 5.59
C ALA A 167 -10.43 -13.10 6.56
N SER A 168 -9.47 -12.18 6.72
CA SER A 168 -8.35 -12.31 7.66
C SER A 168 -8.81 -12.28 9.13
N LEU A 169 -9.91 -11.57 9.44
CA LEU A 169 -10.47 -11.45 10.79
C LEU A 169 -11.43 -12.60 11.16
N ARG A 170 -11.80 -13.48 10.22
CA ARG A 170 -12.72 -14.58 10.48
C ARG A 170 -12.19 -15.51 11.59
N GLY A 171 -13.06 -15.78 12.59
CA GLY A 171 -12.72 -16.63 13.74
C GLY A 171 -11.88 -15.95 14.82
N SER A 172 -11.58 -14.65 14.69
CA SER A 172 -10.81 -13.88 15.67
C SER A 172 -11.68 -13.03 16.61
N GLY A 173 -13.00 -13.01 16.40
CA GLY A 173 -13.95 -12.18 17.13
C GLY A 173 -13.82 -12.25 18.67
N PRO A 174 -13.75 -13.44 19.29
CA PRO A 174 -13.60 -13.52 20.76
C PRO A 174 -12.31 -12.89 21.28
N ALA A 175 -11.19 -13.09 20.58
CA ALA A 175 -9.91 -12.50 20.98
C ALA A 175 -9.94 -10.97 20.86
N ILE A 176 -10.52 -10.44 19.78
CA ILE A 176 -10.72 -9.00 19.57
C ILE A 176 -11.61 -8.43 20.69
N ALA A 177 -12.72 -9.10 21.01
CA ALA A 177 -13.61 -8.67 22.08
C ALA A 177 -12.89 -8.60 23.44
N VAL A 178 -12.11 -9.64 23.80
CA VAL A 178 -11.33 -9.64 25.05
C VAL A 178 -10.30 -8.50 25.06
N ALA A 179 -9.60 -8.25 23.95
CA ALA A 179 -8.61 -7.17 23.87
C ALA A 179 -9.26 -5.79 23.99
N LEU A 180 -10.43 -5.58 23.36
CA LEU A 180 -11.18 -4.32 23.46
C LEU A 180 -11.76 -4.13 24.86
N ILE A 181 -12.37 -5.16 25.44
CA ILE A 181 -12.92 -5.09 26.82
C ILE A 181 -11.80 -4.81 27.83
N ALA A 182 -10.67 -5.51 27.74
CA ALA A 182 -9.52 -5.25 28.59
C ALA A 182 -9.01 -3.81 28.44
N GLY A 183 -8.93 -3.29 27.20
CA GLY A 183 -8.57 -1.90 26.93
C GLY A 183 -9.54 -0.92 27.58
N VAL A 184 -10.85 -1.12 27.41
CA VAL A 184 -11.87 -0.25 28.03
C VAL A 184 -11.82 -0.33 29.56
N LEU A 185 -11.66 -1.53 30.14
CA LEU A 185 -11.54 -1.71 31.60
C LEU A 185 -10.30 -1.00 32.17
N MET A 186 -9.24 -0.81 31.38
CA MET A 186 -8.07 -0.03 31.81
C MET A 186 -8.36 1.44 32.05
N SER A 187 -9.48 1.99 31.55
CA SER A 187 -9.91 3.35 31.85
C SER A 187 -10.33 3.51 33.32
N ILE A 188 -10.84 2.46 33.97
CA ILE A 188 -11.28 2.51 35.37
C ILE A 188 -10.10 2.87 36.28
N PRO A 189 -8.99 2.08 36.34
CA PRO A 189 -7.83 2.50 37.13
C PRO A 189 -7.18 3.78 36.58
N GLY A 190 -7.29 4.03 35.24
CA GLY A 190 -6.80 5.25 34.62
C GLY A 190 -7.48 6.52 35.10
N ILE A 191 -8.76 6.46 35.47
CA ILE A 191 -9.52 7.58 36.08
C ILE A 191 -9.39 7.55 37.60
N ALA A 192 -9.37 6.37 38.20
CA ALA A 192 -9.32 6.24 39.66
C ALA A 192 -8.05 6.85 40.28
N VAL A 193 -6.88 6.64 39.65
CA VAL A 193 -5.60 7.19 40.19
C VAL A 193 -5.59 8.72 40.23
N PRO A 194 -5.95 9.47 39.15
CA PRO A 194 -6.10 10.93 39.24
C PRO A 194 -7.11 11.41 40.28
N VAL A 195 -8.26 10.73 40.39
CA VAL A 195 -9.28 11.07 41.38
C VAL A 195 -8.77 10.85 42.81
N LEU A 196 -8.08 9.74 43.08
CA LEU A 196 -7.42 9.51 44.36
C LEU A 196 -6.36 10.57 44.65
N GLY A 197 -5.62 11.02 43.61
CA GLY A 197 -4.67 12.13 43.70
C GLY A 197 -5.36 13.44 44.10
N SER A 198 -6.53 13.75 43.55
CA SER A 198 -7.29 14.95 43.93
C SER A 198 -7.78 14.88 45.38
N ILE A 199 -8.29 13.74 45.83
CA ILE A 199 -8.71 13.52 47.22
C ILE A 199 -7.52 13.66 48.17
N PHE A 200 -6.34 13.18 47.77
CA PHE A 200 -5.13 13.32 48.57
C PHE A 200 -4.74 14.81 48.72
N VAL A 201 -4.73 15.56 47.64
CA VAL A 201 -4.33 16.97 47.65
C VAL A 201 -5.34 17.79 48.44
N ASP A 202 -6.63 17.66 48.18
CA ASP A 202 -7.69 18.48 48.78
C ASP A 202 -8.04 18.01 50.20
N GLY A 203 -7.98 16.71 50.50
CA GLY A 203 -8.34 16.15 51.80
C GLY A 203 -7.17 16.10 52.78
N VAL A 204 -6.04 15.54 52.32
CA VAL A 204 -4.88 15.33 53.22
C VAL A 204 -4.01 16.57 53.31
N LEU A 205 -3.58 17.13 52.16
CA LEU A 205 -2.66 18.27 52.17
C LEU A 205 -3.35 19.59 52.57
N ALA A 206 -4.53 19.87 51.98
CA ALA A 206 -5.22 21.16 52.25
C ALA A 206 -5.99 21.17 53.58
N ARG A 207 -6.60 20.04 53.95
CA ARG A 207 -7.46 19.95 55.18
C ARG A 207 -6.81 19.20 56.35
N GLY A 208 -5.59 18.63 56.16
CA GLY A 208 -4.86 17.94 57.24
C GLY A 208 -5.43 16.58 57.64
N GLN A 209 -6.26 15.95 56.83
CA GLN A 209 -6.94 14.69 57.16
C GLN A 209 -6.00 13.48 56.96
N SER A 210 -5.03 13.28 57.85
CA SER A 210 -4.01 12.23 57.76
C SER A 210 -4.56 10.80 57.77
N GLY A 211 -5.75 10.56 58.30
CA GLY A 211 -6.40 9.25 58.35
C GLY A 211 -6.71 8.65 56.94
N TRP A 212 -6.77 9.48 55.89
CA TRP A 212 -7.03 9.04 54.52
C TRP A 212 -5.78 8.56 53.77
N ILE A 213 -4.56 8.76 54.29
CA ILE A 213 -3.30 8.42 53.60
C ILE A 213 -3.25 6.93 53.28
N MET A 214 -3.46 6.05 54.26
CA MET A 214 -3.37 4.61 54.06
C MET A 214 -4.45 4.05 53.10
N PRO A 215 -5.75 4.43 53.22
CA PRO A 215 -6.75 4.04 52.24
C PRO A 215 -6.41 4.51 50.81
N ILE A 216 -5.99 5.76 50.60
CA ILE A 216 -5.65 6.30 49.29
C ILE A 216 -4.47 5.54 48.67
N VAL A 217 -3.40 5.30 49.44
CA VAL A 217 -2.23 4.53 48.96
C VAL A 217 -2.62 3.09 48.62
N GLY A 218 -3.44 2.44 49.45
CA GLY A 218 -3.93 1.09 49.22
C GLY A 218 -4.76 0.98 47.92
N PHE A 219 -5.71 1.89 47.70
CA PHE A 219 -6.51 1.92 46.46
C PHE A 219 -5.69 2.31 45.23
N ALA A 220 -4.76 3.24 45.36
CA ALA A 220 -3.86 3.60 44.26
C ALA A 220 -2.98 2.42 43.85
N LEU A 221 -2.40 1.70 44.82
CA LEU A 221 -1.59 0.49 44.53
C LEU A 221 -2.46 -0.59 43.87
N MET A 222 -3.66 -0.84 44.36
CA MET A 222 -4.60 -1.78 43.77
C MET A 222 -4.94 -1.37 42.32
N ALA A 223 -5.19 -0.09 42.05
CA ALA A 223 -5.48 0.41 40.70
C ALA A 223 -4.28 0.23 39.76
N VAL A 224 -3.06 0.50 40.23
CA VAL A 224 -1.83 0.28 39.42
C VAL A 224 -1.64 -1.20 39.11
N VAL A 225 -1.81 -2.10 40.09
CA VAL A 225 -1.73 -3.55 39.87
C VAL A 225 -2.81 -4.02 38.89
N ALA A 226 -4.05 -3.57 39.07
CA ALA A 226 -5.15 -3.90 38.13
C ALA A 226 -4.84 -3.44 36.71
N LYS A 227 -4.32 -2.21 36.54
CA LYS A 227 -3.90 -1.69 35.22
C LYS A 227 -2.77 -2.53 34.63
N ALA A 228 -1.78 -2.92 35.42
CA ALA A 228 -0.66 -3.76 34.97
C ALA A 228 -1.14 -5.15 34.52
N VAL A 229 -2.05 -5.78 35.27
CA VAL A 229 -2.65 -7.07 34.91
C VAL A 229 -3.45 -6.96 33.61
N LEU A 230 -4.34 -5.96 33.51
CA LEU A 230 -5.17 -5.73 32.32
C LEU A 230 -4.31 -5.44 31.09
N SER A 231 -3.28 -4.62 31.20
CA SER A 231 -2.36 -4.31 30.10
C SER A 231 -1.58 -5.55 29.64
N THR A 232 -1.14 -6.39 30.58
CA THR A 232 -0.45 -7.65 30.28
C THR A 232 -1.37 -8.64 29.55
N VAL A 233 -2.62 -8.77 30.03
CA VAL A 233 -3.65 -9.61 29.39
C VAL A 233 -3.94 -9.11 27.97
N GLN A 234 -4.16 -7.81 27.81
CA GLN A 234 -4.44 -7.21 26.51
C GLN A 234 -3.26 -7.45 25.54
N ALA A 235 -2.04 -7.15 25.95
CA ALA A 235 -0.84 -7.36 25.14
C ALA A 235 -0.66 -8.85 24.75
N ALA A 236 -0.83 -9.76 25.71
CA ALA A 236 -0.72 -11.20 25.45
C ALA A 236 -1.78 -11.71 24.44
N VAL A 237 -3.01 -11.21 24.53
CA VAL A 237 -4.09 -11.56 23.60
C VAL A 237 -3.80 -11.00 22.21
N LEU A 238 -3.37 -9.74 22.11
CA LEU A 238 -3.06 -9.10 20.84
C LEU A 238 -1.88 -9.75 20.13
N ILE A 239 -0.79 -10.09 20.83
CA ILE A 239 0.37 -10.80 20.28
C ILE A 239 -0.05 -12.20 19.77
N ARG A 240 -0.88 -12.93 20.52
CA ARG A 240 -1.39 -14.24 20.07
C ARG A 240 -2.28 -14.10 18.85
N LEU A 241 -3.13 -13.07 18.82
CA LEU A 241 -4.01 -12.77 17.69
C LEU A 241 -3.19 -12.44 16.43
N GLU A 242 -2.20 -11.55 16.54
CA GLU A 242 -1.29 -11.17 15.45
C GLU A 242 -0.58 -12.41 14.86
N ARG A 243 0.04 -13.23 15.71
CA ARG A 243 0.71 -14.46 15.28
C ARG A 243 -0.24 -15.44 14.61
N ARG A 244 -1.44 -15.65 15.20
CA ARG A 244 -2.45 -16.53 14.60
C ARG A 244 -2.89 -16.03 13.24
N MET A 245 -3.16 -14.74 13.10
CA MET A 245 -3.56 -14.12 11.83
C MET A 245 -2.45 -14.26 10.79
N CYS A 246 -1.21 -13.96 11.15
CA CYS A 246 -0.06 -14.10 10.27
C CYS A 246 0.09 -15.55 9.78
N MET A 247 0.12 -16.52 10.69
CA MET A 247 0.29 -17.94 10.33
C MET A 247 -0.88 -18.46 9.47
N THR A 248 -2.12 -18.15 9.86
CA THR A 248 -3.30 -18.64 9.13
C THR A 248 -3.40 -18.01 7.74
N SER A 249 -3.12 -16.72 7.61
CA SER A 249 -3.17 -16.01 6.32
C SER A 249 -2.02 -16.44 5.41
N SER A 250 -0.81 -16.61 5.96
CA SER A 250 0.35 -17.11 5.20
C SER A 250 0.15 -18.55 4.73
N ALA A 251 -0.43 -19.42 5.57
CA ALA A 251 -0.73 -20.78 5.18
C ALA A 251 -1.76 -20.85 4.04
N ARG A 252 -2.87 -20.10 4.16
CA ARG A 252 -3.89 -20.01 3.11
C ARG A 252 -3.33 -19.43 1.81
N PHE A 253 -2.52 -18.38 1.91
CA PHE A 253 -1.87 -17.78 0.75
C PHE A 253 -0.97 -18.80 0.06
N MET A 254 -0.11 -19.50 0.81
CA MET A 254 0.79 -20.50 0.25
C MET A 254 0.04 -21.69 -0.34
N GLU A 255 -1.00 -22.18 0.34
CA GLU A 255 -1.85 -23.26 -0.19
C GLU A 255 -2.50 -22.84 -1.51
N HIS A 256 -3.04 -21.63 -1.60
CA HIS A 256 -3.61 -21.11 -2.83
C HIS A 256 -2.55 -20.90 -3.90
N ALA A 257 -1.40 -20.29 -3.55
CA ALA A 257 -0.29 -20.10 -4.47
C ALA A 257 0.17 -21.42 -5.09
N LEU A 258 0.36 -22.49 -4.31
CA LEU A 258 0.76 -23.79 -4.83
C LEU A 258 -0.25 -24.44 -5.79
N ARG A 259 -1.49 -23.98 -5.75
CA ARG A 259 -2.57 -24.45 -6.65
C ARG A 259 -2.76 -23.58 -7.90
N LEU A 260 -1.98 -22.52 -8.06
CA LEU A 260 -2.07 -21.67 -9.23
C LEU A 260 -1.43 -22.34 -10.46
N PRO A 261 -1.93 -22.06 -11.69
CA PRO A 261 -1.37 -22.60 -12.91
C PRO A 261 0.06 -22.09 -13.14
N VAL A 262 0.85 -22.88 -13.84
CA VAL A 262 2.28 -22.54 -14.14
C VAL A 262 2.39 -21.23 -14.92
N ASP A 263 1.41 -20.93 -15.75
CA ASP A 263 1.35 -19.68 -16.50
C ASP A 263 1.41 -18.45 -15.60
N PHE A 264 0.78 -18.50 -14.42
CA PHE A 264 0.84 -17.47 -13.41
C PHE A 264 2.29 -17.15 -12.98
N TYR A 265 3.16 -18.16 -12.91
CA TYR A 265 4.56 -18.02 -12.48
C TYR A 265 5.50 -17.67 -13.63
N SER A 266 5.11 -17.94 -14.89
CA SER A 266 5.98 -17.72 -16.07
C SER A 266 6.31 -16.24 -16.28
N HIS A 267 5.45 -15.34 -15.80
CA HIS A 267 5.56 -13.89 -15.97
C HIS A 267 5.95 -13.15 -14.68
N ARG A 268 6.18 -13.86 -13.57
CA ARG A 268 6.46 -13.26 -12.26
C ARG A 268 7.82 -13.67 -11.70
N LEU A 269 8.47 -12.74 -11.01
CA LEU A 269 9.74 -13.03 -10.35
C LEU A 269 9.49 -13.76 -9.02
N PRO A 270 10.28 -14.82 -8.70
CA PRO A 270 10.14 -15.55 -7.42
C PRO A 270 10.24 -14.66 -6.18
N GLY A 271 11.09 -13.63 -6.22
CA GLY A 271 11.25 -12.66 -5.13
C GLY A 271 9.97 -11.88 -4.82
N GLU A 272 9.11 -11.71 -5.79
CA GLU A 272 7.84 -11.01 -5.64
C GLU A 272 6.84 -11.79 -4.80
N MET A 273 6.77 -13.10 -4.99
CA MET A 273 5.94 -13.98 -4.16
C MET A 273 6.39 -13.97 -2.70
N VAL A 274 7.71 -13.92 -2.47
CA VAL A 274 8.28 -13.78 -1.11
C VAL A 274 7.92 -12.42 -0.49
N SER A 275 7.97 -11.34 -1.27
CA SER A 275 7.60 -10.00 -0.79
C SER A 275 6.13 -9.91 -0.38
N ARG A 276 5.23 -10.65 -1.05
CA ARG A 276 3.80 -10.74 -0.72
C ARG A 276 3.55 -11.44 0.62
N LEU A 277 4.34 -12.46 0.96
CA LEU A 277 4.32 -13.05 2.31
C LEU A 277 4.69 -12.03 3.38
N GLY A 278 5.73 -11.21 3.13
CA GLY A 278 6.06 -10.07 4.00
C GLY A 278 4.94 -9.05 4.15
N GLY A 279 4.11 -8.85 3.11
CA GLY A 279 2.90 -8.03 3.17
C GLY A 279 1.85 -8.58 4.14
N ILE A 280 1.68 -9.90 4.21
CA ILE A 280 0.78 -10.56 5.19
C ILE A 280 1.24 -10.31 6.62
N GLU A 281 2.56 -10.39 6.86
CA GLU A 281 3.14 -10.12 8.17
C GLU A 281 2.90 -8.66 8.58
N ARG A 282 3.21 -7.69 7.70
CA ARG A 282 2.95 -6.26 7.96
C ARG A 282 1.46 -5.97 8.22
N LEU A 283 0.56 -6.59 7.44
CA LEU A 283 -0.88 -6.45 7.67
C LEU A 283 -1.29 -7.00 9.05
N SER A 284 -0.81 -8.19 9.40
CA SER A 284 -1.13 -8.82 10.70
C SER A 284 -0.60 -7.99 11.85
N GLN A 285 0.60 -7.43 11.71
CA GLN A 285 1.22 -6.53 12.67
C GLN A 285 0.44 -5.22 12.79
N LEU A 286 0.07 -4.58 11.68
CA LEU A 286 -0.75 -3.38 11.70
C LEU A 286 -2.08 -3.60 12.44
N LEU A 287 -2.75 -4.71 12.18
CA LEU A 287 -4.02 -5.05 12.83
C LEU A 287 -3.83 -5.31 14.33
N GLY A 288 -2.85 -6.16 14.69
CA GLY A 288 -2.59 -6.56 16.08
C GLY A 288 -2.03 -5.43 16.94
N SER A 289 -1.00 -4.75 16.46
CA SER A 289 -0.24 -3.78 17.26
C SER A 289 -0.73 -2.33 17.14
N LYS A 290 -1.56 -2.00 16.12
CA LYS A 290 -2.02 -0.62 15.89
C LYS A 290 -3.55 -0.48 15.88
N LEU A 291 -4.27 -1.23 15.04
CA LEU A 291 -5.71 -1.06 14.88
C LEU A 291 -6.47 -1.34 16.18
N PHE A 292 -6.25 -2.50 16.79
CA PHE A 292 -7.01 -2.88 17.98
C PHE A 292 -6.66 -2.03 19.19
N PRO A 293 -5.39 -1.69 19.47
CA PRO A 293 -5.06 -0.69 20.49
C PRO A 293 -5.68 0.68 20.21
N ALA A 294 -5.67 1.17 18.95
CA ALA A 294 -6.29 2.44 18.61
C ALA A 294 -7.80 2.44 18.80
N LEU A 295 -8.50 1.33 18.46
CA LEU A 295 -9.93 1.19 18.72
C LEU A 295 -10.25 1.14 20.23
N ALA A 296 -9.48 0.39 21.02
CA ALA A 296 -9.60 0.37 22.47
C ALA A 296 -9.30 1.76 23.04
N GLY A 297 -8.25 2.42 22.54
CA GLY A 297 -7.88 3.79 22.89
C GLY A 297 -8.99 4.80 22.59
N ALA A 298 -9.64 4.71 21.43
CA ALA A 298 -10.78 5.57 21.11
C ALA A 298 -11.92 5.44 22.11
N ALA A 299 -12.27 4.20 22.49
CA ALA A 299 -13.30 3.95 23.50
C ALA A 299 -12.89 4.49 24.88
N THR A 300 -11.63 4.28 25.29
CA THR A 300 -11.10 4.85 26.56
C THR A 300 -11.02 6.37 26.50
N GLY A 301 -10.68 6.96 25.34
CA GLY A 301 -10.66 8.40 25.13
C GLY A 301 -12.02 9.05 25.37
N VAL A 302 -13.11 8.40 24.93
CA VAL A 302 -14.48 8.86 25.23
C VAL A 302 -14.75 8.85 26.74
N LEU A 303 -14.31 7.81 27.47
CA LEU A 303 -14.49 7.74 28.94
C LEU A 303 -13.66 8.80 29.67
N TYR A 304 -12.42 9.06 29.22
CA TYR A 304 -11.61 10.16 29.76
C TYR A 304 -12.25 11.52 29.49
N LEU A 305 -12.83 11.73 28.29
CA LEU A 305 -13.55 12.96 27.97
C LEU A 305 -14.76 13.16 28.87
N VAL A 306 -15.56 12.11 29.11
CA VAL A 306 -16.68 12.16 30.05
C VAL A 306 -16.20 12.52 31.46
N ALA A 307 -15.09 11.93 31.94
CA ALA A 307 -14.48 12.26 33.22
C ALA A 307 -14.01 13.73 33.28
N MET A 308 -13.40 14.25 32.21
CA MET A 308 -12.98 15.65 32.08
C MET A 308 -14.18 16.61 32.14
N ILE A 309 -15.27 16.29 31.42
CA ILE A 309 -16.51 17.08 31.44
C ILE A 309 -17.13 17.11 32.85
N SER A 310 -17.03 16.01 33.60
CA SER A 310 -17.55 15.96 34.97
C SER A 310 -16.76 16.83 35.96
N ILE A 311 -15.51 17.17 35.66
CA ILE A 311 -14.68 18.08 36.44
C ILE A 311 -14.98 19.53 36.06
N ASP A 312 -14.78 19.89 34.78
CA ASP A 312 -15.16 21.21 34.25
C ASP A 312 -15.35 21.17 32.73
N LEU A 313 -16.51 21.64 32.28
CA LEU A 313 -16.88 21.65 30.86
C LEU A 313 -16.00 22.59 30.01
N ARG A 314 -15.61 23.74 30.56
CA ARG A 314 -14.84 24.77 29.83
C ARG A 314 -13.43 24.26 29.51
N LEU A 315 -12.77 23.66 30.53
CA LEU A 315 -11.46 23.04 30.37
C LEU A 315 -11.52 21.84 29.43
N ALA A 316 -12.59 21.03 29.47
CA ALA A 316 -12.78 19.88 28.57
C ALA A 316 -12.94 20.34 27.12
N LEU A 317 -13.74 21.38 26.83
CA LEU A 317 -13.90 21.94 25.51
C LEU A 317 -12.59 22.51 24.94
N LEU A 318 -11.83 23.23 25.80
CA LEU A 318 -10.51 23.74 25.43
C LEU A 318 -9.56 22.60 25.07
N SER A 319 -9.58 21.52 25.85
CA SER A 319 -8.74 20.33 25.60
C SER A 319 -9.10 19.62 24.29
N VAL A 320 -10.39 19.48 23.97
CA VAL A 320 -10.87 18.92 22.69
C VAL A 320 -10.44 19.79 21.51
N LEU A 321 -10.50 21.12 21.66
CA LEU A 321 -10.03 22.04 20.61
C LEU A 321 -8.53 21.84 20.33
N VAL A 322 -7.72 21.77 21.39
CA VAL A 322 -6.27 21.53 21.28
C VAL A 322 -5.99 20.16 20.68
N ALA A 323 -6.67 19.11 21.14
CA ALA A 323 -6.54 17.75 20.58
C ALA A 323 -6.89 17.69 19.09
N SER A 324 -7.97 18.37 18.70
CA SER A 324 -8.40 18.46 17.30
C SER A 324 -7.38 19.20 16.44
N MET A 325 -6.77 20.26 16.95
CA MET A 325 -5.71 20.99 16.27
C MET A 325 -4.46 20.13 16.08
N ILE A 326 -4.04 19.39 17.10
CA ILE A 326 -2.90 18.47 17.03
C ILE A 326 -3.18 17.35 16.00
N ALA A 327 -4.36 16.73 16.07
CA ALA A 327 -4.78 15.70 15.11
C ALA A 327 -4.80 16.24 13.66
N PHE A 328 -5.26 17.48 13.47
CA PHE A 328 -5.25 18.13 12.15
C PHE A 328 -3.82 18.37 11.64
N ILE A 329 -2.90 18.84 12.49
CA ILE A 329 -1.50 19.04 12.15
C ILE A 329 -0.86 17.71 11.74
N ILE A 330 -1.05 16.64 12.53
CA ILE A 330 -0.52 15.30 12.22
C ILE A 330 -1.09 14.81 10.88
N ALA A 331 -2.40 14.88 10.67
CA ALA A 331 -3.04 14.44 9.44
C ALA A 331 -2.59 15.24 8.20
N ARG A 332 -2.35 16.56 8.36
CA ARG A 332 -1.85 17.43 7.27
C ARG A 332 -0.41 17.11 6.92
N SER A 333 0.41 16.88 7.91
CA SER A 333 1.84 16.55 7.76
C SER A 333 2.06 15.16 7.19
N ALA A 334 1.26 14.19 7.59
CA ALA A 334 1.28 12.83 7.05
C ALA A 334 1.09 12.78 5.53
N ARG A 335 0.30 13.70 4.96
CA ARG A 335 0.11 13.78 3.51
C ARG A 335 1.40 14.18 2.77
N THR A 336 2.18 15.08 3.32
CA THR A 336 3.43 15.56 2.71
C THR A 336 4.55 14.50 2.78
N LEU A 337 4.60 13.72 3.86
CA LEU A 337 5.62 12.68 4.03
C LEU A 337 5.40 11.43 3.16
N ARG A 338 4.16 11.18 2.72
CA ARG A 338 3.81 9.99 1.93
C ARG A 338 4.58 9.90 0.61
N ASP A 339 4.66 10.99 -0.11
CA ASP A 339 5.32 11.00 -1.41
C ASP A 339 6.84 10.78 -1.24
N GLN A 340 7.41 11.34 -0.18
CA GLN A 340 8.82 11.13 0.16
C GLN A 340 9.11 9.69 0.64
N SER A 341 8.19 9.11 1.41
CA SER A 341 8.30 7.71 1.85
C SER A 341 8.32 6.74 0.66
N ARG A 342 7.46 6.96 -0.34
CA ARG A 342 7.43 6.16 -1.57
C ARG A 342 8.73 6.23 -2.35
N ILE A 343 9.31 7.43 -2.48
CA ILE A 343 10.60 7.63 -3.17
C ILE A 343 11.71 6.87 -2.41
N ALA A 344 11.75 6.97 -1.09
CA ALA A 344 12.74 6.28 -0.26
C ALA A 344 12.60 4.74 -0.35
N GLU A 345 11.38 4.22 -0.37
CA GLU A 345 11.10 2.78 -0.56
C GLU A 345 11.52 2.32 -1.96
N GLN A 346 11.25 3.10 -2.99
CA GLN A 346 11.65 2.77 -4.37
C GLN A 346 13.16 2.72 -4.52
N GLU A 347 13.91 3.71 -4.00
CA GLU A 347 15.37 3.70 -4.06
C GLU A 347 15.97 2.53 -3.28
N THR A 348 15.33 2.16 -2.15
CA THR A 348 15.73 0.97 -1.38
C THR A 348 15.46 -0.32 -2.16
N GLY A 349 14.31 -0.43 -2.82
CA GLY A 349 13.97 -1.55 -3.70
C GLY A 349 14.93 -1.66 -4.89
N ARG A 350 15.26 -0.54 -5.52
CA ARG A 350 16.24 -0.48 -6.64
C ARG A 350 17.63 -0.94 -6.19
N GLN A 351 18.09 -0.50 -5.03
CA GLN A 351 19.35 -0.97 -4.44
C GLN A 351 19.35 -2.49 -4.24
N ALA A 352 18.29 -3.03 -3.62
CA ALA A 352 18.15 -4.46 -3.39
C ALA A 352 18.13 -5.25 -4.71
N GLY A 353 17.45 -4.75 -5.74
CA GLY A 353 17.44 -5.33 -7.08
C GLY A 353 18.83 -5.39 -7.72
N ILE A 354 19.60 -4.31 -7.66
CA ILE A 354 20.99 -4.27 -8.19
C ILE A 354 21.86 -5.32 -7.49
N VAL A 355 21.76 -5.44 -6.17
CA VAL A 355 22.52 -6.43 -5.39
C VAL A 355 22.11 -7.85 -5.76
N ALA A 356 20.80 -8.14 -5.86
CA ALA A 356 20.28 -9.46 -6.19
C ALA A 356 20.73 -9.92 -7.59
N VAL A 357 20.61 -9.06 -8.60
CA VAL A 357 21.06 -9.36 -9.98
C VAL A 357 22.57 -9.59 -10.03
N GLY A 358 23.35 -8.77 -9.32
CA GLY A 358 24.79 -8.95 -9.28
C GLY A 358 25.23 -10.24 -8.59
N LEU A 359 24.55 -10.64 -7.50
CA LEU A 359 24.82 -11.92 -6.85
C LEU A 359 24.45 -13.12 -7.72
N GLN A 360 23.38 -13.04 -8.52
CA GLN A 360 23.02 -14.07 -9.50
C GLN A 360 24.05 -14.17 -10.63
N ALA A 361 24.65 -13.05 -11.02
CA ALA A 361 25.67 -12.98 -12.07
C ALA A 361 27.11 -13.07 -11.53
N MET A 362 27.31 -13.57 -10.30
CA MET A 362 28.62 -13.55 -9.63
C MET A 362 29.71 -14.28 -10.40
N GLU A 363 29.41 -15.40 -11.03
CA GLU A 363 30.36 -16.12 -11.88
C GLU A 363 30.85 -15.25 -13.05
N THR A 364 29.92 -14.57 -13.72
CA THR A 364 30.24 -13.67 -14.84
C THR A 364 31.06 -12.46 -14.37
N LEU A 365 30.71 -11.89 -13.20
CA LEU A 365 31.44 -10.77 -12.61
C LEU A 365 32.88 -11.17 -12.29
N LYS A 366 33.09 -12.34 -11.67
CA LYS A 366 34.42 -12.87 -11.33
C LYS A 366 35.21 -13.25 -12.58
N ALA A 367 34.57 -13.90 -13.55
CA ALA A 367 35.23 -14.27 -14.80
C ALA A 367 35.68 -13.04 -15.63
N SER A 368 34.96 -11.91 -15.51
CA SER A 368 35.28 -10.66 -16.21
C SER A 368 36.17 -9.70 -15.40
N GLY A 369 36.47 -9.99 -14.12
CA GLY A 369 37.28 -9.13 -13.25
C GLY A 369 36.66 -7.77 -12.95
N ARG A 370 35.31 -7.67 -12.96
CA ARG A 370 34.58 -6.40 -12.84
C ARG A 370 33.92 -6.20 -11.46
N GLU A 371 34.48 -6.81 -10.41
CA GLU A 371 33.94 -6.69 -9.05
C GLU A 371 33.97 -5.25 -8.53
N SER A 372 35.02 -4.49 -8.86
CA SER A 372 35.14 -3.08 -8.44
C SER A 372 34.10 -2.19 -9.11
N ASP A 373 33.79 -2.43 -10.38
CA ASP A 373 32.74 -1.69 -11.11
C ASP A 373 31.35 -1.99 -10.51
N PHE A 374 31.12 -3.25 -10.19
CA PHE A 374 29.88 -3.66 -9.54
C PHE A 374 29.75 -3.06 -8.14
N LEU A 375 30.82 -3.10 -7.33
CA LEU A 375 30.86 -2.47 -6.02
C LEU A 375 30.54 -0.97 -6.13
N ALA A 376 31.14 -0.26 -7.08
CA ALA A 376 30.87 1.15 -7.29
C ALA A 376 29.38 1.43 -7.61
N ARG A 377 28.74 0.57 -8.43
CA ARG A 377 27.30 0.65 -8.72
C ARG A 377 26.45 0.43 -7.48
N VAL A 378 26.77 -0.60 -6.68
CA VAL A 378 26.08 -0.88 -5.41
C VAL A 378 26.22 0.29 -4.44
N MET A 379 27.44 0.82 -4.27
CA MET A 379 27.68 1.97 -3.39
C MET A 379 26.96 3.22 -3.86
N GLY A 380 26.91 3.47 -5.17
CA GLY A 380 26.13 4.56 -5.75
C GLY A 380 24.63 4.43 -5.52
N ALA A 381 24.08 3.22 -5.66
CA ALA A 381 22.67 2.94 -5.37
C ALA A 381 22.38 3.08 -3.86
N GLN A 382 23.27 2.58 -3.00
CA GLN A 382 23.15 2.72 -1.54
C GLN A 382 23.21 4.18 -1.10
N ALA A 383 24.07 4.99 -1.70
CA ALA A 383 24.16 6.41 -1.40
C ALA A 383 22.85 7.15 -1.74
N ARG A 384 22.23 6.84 -2.90
CA ARG A 384 20.93 7.41 -3.27
C ARG A 384 19.82 6.98 -2.30
N ALA A 385 19.72 5.69 -2.00
CA ALA A 385 18.74 5.17 -1.04
C ALA A 385 18.88 5.80 0.35
N ARG A 386 20.13 5.94 0.83
CA ARG A 386 20.43 6.61 2.10
C ARG A 386 20.07 8.08 2.09
N ARG A 387 20.39 8.79 0.99
CA ARG A 387 20.04 10.21 0.84
C ARG A 387 18.53 10.41 0.86
N SER A 388 17.77 9.65 0.08
CA SER A 388 16.30 9.75 0.06
C SER A 388 15.70 9.44 1.43
N ARG A 389 16.25 8.47 2.15
CA ARG A 389 15.82 8.14 3.51
C ARG A 389 16.17 9.25 4.50
N GLN A 390 17.36 9.83 4.40
CA GLN A 390 17.76 10.97 5.23
C GLN A 390 16.90 12.21 4.98
N GLU A 391 16.57 12.51 3.73
CA GLU A 391 15.65 13.60 3.39
C GLU A 391 14.24 13.37 3.95
N LEU A 392 13.75 12.11 3.91
CA LEU A 392 12.51 11.72 4.56
C LEU A 392 12.57 11.90 6.08
N GLU A 393 13.63 11.40 6.72
CA GLU A 393 13.84 11.51 8.17
C GLU A 393 13.96 12.98 8.61
N GLN A 394 14.72 13.80 7.90
CA GLN A 394 14.85 15.24 8.20
C GLN A 394 13.52 15.99 8.11
N ARG A 395 12.70 15.69 7.10
CA ARG A 395 11.34 16.26 7.00
C ARG A 395 10.40 15.66 8.03
N GLY A 396 10.60 14.38 8.36
CA GLY A 396 9.87 13.65 9.39
C GLY A 396 10.14 14.17 10.80
N LEU A 397 11.37 14.57 11.11
CA LEU A 397 11.74 15.10 12.42
C LEU A 397 10.85 16.27 12.86
N ALA A 398 10.54 17.21 11.96
CA ALA A 398 9.63 18.31 12.28
C ALA A 398 8.20 17.83 12.57
N VAL A 399 7.77 16.75 11.88
CA VAL A 399 6.43 16.18 12.04
C VAL A 399 6.32 15.28 13.26
N GLU A 400 7.37 14.56 13.60
CA GLU A 400 7.41 13.70 14.79
C GLU A 400 7.68 14.49 16.07
N SER A 401 8.52 15.54 16.00
CA SER A 401 8.92 16.31 17.17
C SER A 401 7.91 17.39 17.55
N VAL A 402 7.30 18.07 16.57
CA VAL A 402 6.38 19.20 16.86
C VAL A 402 5.13 18.79 17.64
N PRO A 403 4.41 17.69 17.30
CA PRO A 403 3.21 17.30 18.04
C PRO A 403 3.41 17.08 19.54
N PRO A 404 4.42 16.32 20.02
CA PRO A 404 4.64 16.14 21.46
C PRO A 404 4.95 17.45 22.21
N TYR A 405 5.75 18.35 21.59
CA TYR A 405 6.02 19.65 22.21
C TYR A 405 4.79 20.56 22.18
N LEU A 406 4.02 20.55 21.11
CA LEU A 406 2.77 21.29 21.01
C LEU A 406 1.74 20.77 22.00
N GLU A 407 1.64 19.45 22.16
CA GLU A 407 0.83 18.80 23.18
C GLU A 407 1.24 19.26 24.58
N SER A 408 2.52 19.20 24.91
CA SER A 408 3.03 19.59 26.22
C SER A 408 2.80 21.09 26.50
N LEU A 409 3.10 21.96 25.56
CA LEU A 409 2.93 23.41 25.72
C LEU A 409 1.46 23.81 25.75
N LEU A 410 0.65 23.34 24.80
CA LEU A 410 -0.74 23.76 24.69
C LEU A 410 -1.63 23.09 25.73
N SER A 411 -1.47 21.79 25.96
CA SER A 411 -2.31 21.06 26.94
C SER A 411 -1.91 21.41 28.38
N GLN A 412 -0.61 21.40 28.71
CA GLN A 412 -0.16 21.65 30.06
C GLN A 412 -0.13 23.16 30.36
N ALA A 413 0.49 24.01 29.52
CA ALA A 413 0.60 25.43 29.85
C ALA A 413 -0.72 26.16 29.76
N ILE A 414 -1.54 25.93 28.72
CA ILE A 414 -2.82 26.63 28.56
C ILE A 414 -3.83 26.14 29.63
N VAL A 415 -3.97 24.82 29.78
CA VAL A 415 -4.90 24.24 30.76
C VAL A 415 -4.45 24.56 32.17
N LEU A 416 -3.14 24.58 32.44
CA LEU A 416 -2.62 24.99 33.73
C LEU A 416 -2.94 26.46 34.03
N ALA A 417 -2.72 27.38 33.07
CA ALA A 417 -2.99 28.81 33.26
C ALA A 417 -4.47 29.10 33.48
N PHE A 418 -5.36 28.53 32.66
CA PHE A 418 -6.80 28.68 32.81
C PHE A 418 -7.30 28.03 34.10
N GLY A 419 -6.85 26.79 34.36
CA GLY A 419 -7.23 26.07 35.58
C GLY A 419 -6.73 26.74 36.85
N ALA A 420 -5.51 27.30 36.85
CA ALA A 420 -4.99 28.08 37.98
C ALA A 420 -5.83 29.35 38.23
N ALA A 421 -6.25 30.04 37.16
CA ALA A 421 -7.14 31.19 37.29
C ALA A 421 -8.49 30.79 37.93
N MET A 422 -9.05 29.64 37.53
CA MET A 422 -10.29 29.11 38.15
C MET A 422 -10.09 28.70 39.61
N VAL A 423 -8.93 28.14 39.96
CA VAL A 423 -8.60 27.81 41.36
C VAL A 423 -8.49 29.10 42.18
N MET A 424 -7.87 30.15 41.66
CA MET A 424 -7.81 31.45 42.36
C MET A 424 -9.19 32.09 42.53
N GLN A 425 -10.13 31.84 41.63
CA GLN A 425 -11.52 32.30 41.71
C GLN A 425 -12.39 31.41 42.61
N GLY A 426 -11.86 30.28 43.07
CA GLY A 426 -12.59 29.32 43.91
C GLY A 426 -13.60 28.44 43.15
N GLU A 427 -13.56 28.47 41.81
CA GLU A 427 -14.42 27.62 40.95
C GLU A 427 -13.93 26.19 40.85
N LEU A 428 -12.62 25.94 41.03
CA LEU A 428 -11.99 24.64 40.97
C LEU A 428 -11.07 24.43 42.19
N THR A 429 -10.92 23.17 42.64
CA THR A 429 -9.92 22.83 43.66
C THR A 429 -8.55 22.54 43.04
N LEU A 430 -7.49 22.70 43.85
CA LEU A 430 -6.14 22.38 43.38
C LEU A 430 -6.02 20.89 42.99
N GLY A 431 -6.62 20.00 43.82
CA GLY A 431 -6.68 18.57 43.51
C GLY A 431 -7.45 18.27 42.23
N GLY A 432 -8.56 18.97 41.99
CA GLY A 432 -9.35 18.87 40.78
C GLY A 432 -8.55 19.27 39.53
N LEU A 433 -7.75 20.34 39.58
CA LEU A 433 -6.88 20.76 38.50
C LEU A 433 -5.81 19.71 38.19
N LEU A 434 -5.16 19.13 39.20
CA LEU A 434 -4.15 18.08 39.00
C LEU A 434 -4.74 16.79 38.43
N ALA A 435 -5.95 16.41 38.90
CA ALA A 435 -6.68 15.28 38.33
C ALA A 435 -7.04 15.52 36.88
N PHE A 436 -7.53 16.72 36.55
CA PHE A 436 -7.84 17.09 35.17
C PHE A 436 -6.61 16.98 34.25
N GLN A 437 -5.46 17.53 34.67
CA GLN A 437 -4.21 17.43 33.89
C GLN A 437 -3.77 15.99 33.66
N THR A 438 -3.88 15.13 34.68
CA THR A 438 -3.50 13.72 34.55
C THR A 438 -4.45 12.96 33.61
N ILE A 439 -5.76 13.24 33.68
CA ILE A 439 -6.74 12.63 32.77
C ILE A 439 -6.51 13.14 31.33
N LEU A 440 -6.20 14.43 31.15
CA LEU A 440 -5.89 15.03 29.88
C LEU A 440 -4.68 14.33 29.21
N TYR A 441 -3.63 14.05 29.99
CA TYR A 441 -2.47 13.29 29.48
C TYR A 441 -2.88 11.90 28.96
N PHE A 442 -3.73 11.17 29.68
CA PHE A 442 -4.25 9.88 29.23
C PHE A 442 -5.22 10.00 28.04
N PHE A 443 -5.94 11.11 27.91
CA PHE A 443 -6.82 11.38 26.78
C PHE A 443 -6.05 11.66 25.48
N MET A 444 -4.88 12.30 25.55
CA MET A 444 -4.08 12.65 24.37
C MET A 444 -3.49 11.43 23.66
N GLY A 445 -3.09 10.37 24.40
CA GLY A 445 -2.53 9.15 23.80
C GLY A 445 -3.38 8.57 22.68
N PRO A 446 -4.65 8.19 22.93
CA PRO A 446 -5.58 7.71 21.90
C PRO A 446 -5.74 8.62 20.69
N VAL A 447 -5.68 9.93 20.86
CA VAL A 447 -5.79 10.89 19.74
C VAL A 447 -4.58 10.77 18.81
N VAL A 448 -3.38 10.70 19.37
CA VAL A 448 -2.13 10.53 18.63
C VAL A 448 -2.07 9.16 17.95
N ASP A 449 -2.48 8.09 18.65
CA ASP A 449 -2.50 6.72 18.14
C ASP A 449 -3.43 6.57 16.94
N LEU A 450 -4.64 7.16 16.98
CA LEU A 450 -5.59 7.17 15.87
C LEU A 450 -5.04 7.91 14.64
N ALA A 451 -4.40 9.05 14.87
CA ALA A 451 -3.78 9.81 13.79
C ALA A 451 -2.62 9.03 13.14
N GLY A 452 -1.79 8.37 13.95
CA GLY A 452 -0.71 7.48 13.48
C GLY A 452 -1.23 6.25 12.72
N PHE A 453 -2.28 5.61 13.24
CA PHE A 453 -2.92 4.48 12.55
C PHE A 453 -3.44 4.86 11.15
N ALA A 454 -4.10 5.99 11.01
CA ALA A 454 -4.61 6.45 9.72
C ALA A 454 -3.49 6.64 8.68
N GLN A 455 -2.30 7.01 9.11
CA GLN A 455 -1.11 7.13 8.26
C GLN A 455 -0.59 5.75 7.82
N GLU A 456 -0.44 4.81 8.75
CA GLU A 456 0.12 3.49 8.51
C GLU A 456 -0.84 2.58 7.71
N PHE A 457 -2.14 2.71 7.92
CA PHE A 457 -3.16 1.98 7.16
C PHE A 457 -3.08 2.20 5.66
N GLN A 458 -2.67 3.40 5.23
CA GLN A 458 -2.55 3.69 3.80
C GLN A 458 -1.34 3.00 3.15
N SER A 459 -0.25 2.76 3.89
CA SER A 459 0.90 2.01 3.35
C SER A 459 0.55 0.54 3.10
N VAL A 460 -0.28 -0.03 3.96
CA VAL A 460 -0.72 -1.43 3.86
C VAL A 460 -1.79 -1.65 2.79
N HIS A 461 -2.46 -0.59 2.33
CA HIS A 461 -3.46 -0.70 1.26
C HIS A 461 -2.86 -1.25 -0.05
N ALA A 462 -1.63 -0.86 -0.39
CA ALA A 462 -0.92 -1.39 -1.55
C ALA A 462 -0.60 -2.90 -1.38
N ASP A 463 -0.17 -3.31 -0.17
CA ASP A 463 0.08 -4.72 0.12
C ASP A 463 -1.20 -5.55 0.05
N LEU A 464 -2.33 -5.03 0.55
CA LEU A 464 -3.64 -5.67 0.44
C LEU A 464 -4.06 -5.89 -1.01
N SER A 465 -3.87 -4.90 -1.87
CA SER A 465 -4.20 -5.02 -3.30
C SER A 465 -3.35 -6.09 -3.99
N ARG A 466 -2.07 -6.19 -3.63
CA ARG A 466 -1.15 -7.23 -4.15
C ARG A 466 -1.52 -8.64 -3.67
N LEU A 467 -2.01 -8.76 -2.45
CA LEU A 467 -2.48 -10.04 -1.90
C LEU A 467 -3.80 -10.48 -2.53
N ASP A 468 -4.72 -9.54 -2.71
CA ASP A 468 -6.03 -9.77 -3.32
C ASP A 468 -5.90 -10.24 -4.78
N ASP A 469 -4.93 -9.70 -5.53
CA ASP A 469 -4.59 -10.13 -6.90
C ASP A 469 -4.29 -11.63 -6.98
N VAL A 470 -3.44 -12.14 -6.09
CA VAL A 470 -3.11 -13.58 -6.04
C VAL A 470 -4.31 -14.42 -5.63
N GLN A 471 -5.05 -13.97 -4.61
CA GLN A 471 -6.17 -14.74 -4.05
C GLN A 471 -7.37 -14.84 -5.00
N ARG A 472 -7.55 -13.87 -5.89
CA ARG A 472 -8.63 -13.87 -6.89
C ARG A 472 -8.29 -14.68 -8.13
N HIS A 473 -7.01 -14.94 -8.38
CA HIS A 473 -6.63 -15.73 -9.55
C HIS A 473 -7.18 -17.16 -9.40
N PRO A 474 -7.90 -17.70 -10.42
CA PRO A 474 -8.46 -19.03 -10.34
C PRO A 474 -7.36 -20.07 -10.21
N GLY A 475 -7.54 -21.00 -9.28
CA GLY A 475 -6.63 -22.14 -9.12
C GLY A 475 -6.66 -23.04 -10.36
N ASP A 476 -5.58 -23.81 -10.56
CA ASP A 476 -5.56 -24.82 -11.61
C ASP A 476 -6.65 -25.89 -11.33
N PRO A 477 -7.61 -26.09 -12.24
CA PRO A 477 -8.63 -27.12 -12.06
C PRO A 477 -8.06 -28.54 -11.92
N LEU A 478 -6.85 -28.81 -12.43
CA LEU A 478 -6.16 -30.09 -12.25
C LEU A 478 -5.62 -30.27 -10.82
N ALA A 479 -5.37 -29.17 -10.09
CA ALA A 479 -4.94 -29.18 -8.70
C ALA A 479 -6.13 -29.11 -7.70
N ALA A 480 -7.37 -29.23 -8.16
CA ALA A 480 -8.55 -29.16 -7.31
C ALA A 480 -8.59 -30.33 -6.30
N PRO A 481 -8.97 -30.09 -5.03
CA PRO A 481 -9.12 -31.15 -4.03
C PRO A 481 -10.20 -32.13 -4.49
N GLY A 482 -9.89 -33.43 -4.51
CA GLY A 482 -10.81 -34.48 -4.96
C GLY A 482 -10.60 -34.93 -6.41
N THR A 483 -9.75 -34.28 -7.19
CA THR A 483 -9.14 -34.89 -8.36
C THR A 483 -8.02 -35.82 -7.88
N GLU A 484 -8.36 -36.80 -7.04
CA GLU A 484 -7.53 -37.97 -6.95
C GLU A 484 -7.60 -38.60 -8.34
N ALA A 485 -6.66 -38.24 -9.19
CA ALA A 485 -6.25 -39.11 -10.24
C ALA A 485 -5.86 -40.38 -9.51
N GLY A 486 -6.83 -41.28 -9.39
CA GLY A 486 -6.59 -42.59 -8.81
C GLY A 486 -5.26 -43.02 -9.40
N ALA A 487 -4.42 -43.63 -8.60
CA ALA A 487 -3.10 -44.10 -9.03
C ALA A 487 -3.24 -45.22 -10.08
N ALA A 488 -4.07 -44.98 -11.11
CA ALA A 488 -4.18 -45.77 -12.28
C ALA A 488 -2.83 -45.74 -12.97
N ARG A 489 -2.17 -46.87 -12.99
CA ARG A 489 -0.90 -47.04 -13.69
C ARG A 489 -1.13 -46.67 -15.16
N LEU A 490 -0.55 -45.59 -15.60
CA LEU A 490 -0.67 -45.13 -16.97
C LEU A 490 -0.12 -46.23 -17.89
N GLU A 491 -0.86 -46.55 -18.94
CA GLU A 491 -0.46 -47.55 -19.94
C GLU A 491 0.69 -47.04 -20.83
N GLY A 492 1.02 -45.75 -20.78
CA GLY A 492 2.09 -45.13 -21.51
C GLY A 492 1.72 -44.71 -22.93
N CYS A 493 0.41 -44.68 -23.26
CA CYS A 493 -0.07 -44.09 -24.53
C CYS A 493 -0.28 -42.60 -24.38
N VAL A 494 0.29 -41.79 -25.28
CA VAL A 494 0.11 -40.33 -25.35
C VAL A 494 -0.40 -39.96 -26.73
N GLU A 495 -1.51 -39.25 -26.80
CA GLU A 495 -2.08 -38.77 -28.06
C GLU A 495 -2.42 -37.28 -27.95
N LEU A 496 -1.92 -36.51 -28.90
CA LEU A 496 -2.27 -35.11 -29.15
C LEU A 496 -3.03 -35.05 -30.48
N ARG A 497 -4.22 -34.43 -30.48
CA ARG A 497 -5.07 -34.33 -31.68
C ARG A 497 -5.31 -32.87 -32.01
N GLU A 498 -4.83 -32.40 -33.15
CA GLU A 498 -5.07 -31.06 -33.68
C GLU A 498 -4.84 -29.92 -32.70
N VAL A 499 -3.83 -30.09 -31.84
CA VAL A 499 -3.55 -29.15 -30.74
C VAL A 499 -3.03 -27.83 -31.31
N THR A 500 -3.73 -26.75 -30.96
CA THR A 500 -3.31 -25.37 -31.20
C THR A 500 -3.00 -24.71 -29.88
N PHE A 501 -1.81 -24.09 -29.79
CA PHE A 501 -1.37 -23.45 -28.54
C PHE A 501 -0.40 -22.29 -28.83
N GLY A 502 -0.50 -21.24 -28.01
CA GLY A 502 0.45 -20.13 -27.90
C GLY A 502 0.51 -19.63 -26.45
N TYR A 503 1.53 -18.84 -26.11
CA TYR A 503 1.71 -18.28 -24.79
C TYR A 503 0.87 -17.00 -24.55
N ALA A 504 0.38 -16.35 -25.62
CA ALA A 504 -0.50 -15.19 -25.55
C ALA A 504 -1.56 -15.30 -26.67
N GLU A 505 -2.83 -15.20 -26.33
CA GLU A 505 -3.95 -15.31 -27.29
C GLU A 505 -3.95 -14.17 -28.32
N SER A 506 -3.31 -13.04 -28.00
CA SER A 506 -3.12 -11.90 -28.90
C SER A 506 -2.01 -12.09 -29.93
N GLN A 507 -1.25 -13.19 -29.87
CA GLN A 507 -0.16 -13.49 -30.82
C GLN A 507 -0.51 -14.72 -31.66
N PRO A 508 0.11 -14.89 -32.84
CA PRO A 508 -0.05 -16.11 -33.63
C PRO A 508 0.30 -17.35 -32.78
N PRO A 509 -0.44 -18.47 -32.94
CA PRO A 509 -0.16 -19.68 -32.19
C PRO A 509 1.24 -20.24 -32.52
N LEU A 510 1.94 -20.71 -31.49
CA LEU A 510 3.24 -21.36 -31.62
C LEU A 510 3.10 -22.78 -32.23
N LEU A 511 2.02 -23.47 -31.89
CA LEU A 511 1.63 -24.76 -32.42
C LEU A 511 0.27 -24.59 -33.10
N SER A 512 0.15 -24.99 -34.36
CA SER A 512 -1.12 -24.95 -35.12
C SER A 512 -1.47 -26.36 -35.57
N SER A 513 -2.63 -26.86 -35.08
CA SER A 513 -3.19 -28.18 -35.42
C SER A 513 -2.16 -29.34 -35.33
N PHE A 514 -1.33 -29.30 -34.29
CA PHE A 514 -0.28 -30.30 -34.08
C PHE A 514 -0.89 -31.61 -33.56
N SER A 515 -0.55 -32.71 -34.26
CA SER A 515 -1.01 -34.06 -33.89
C SER A 515 0.18 -34.98 -33.72
N MET A 516 0.15 -35.81 -32.66
CA MET A 516 1.19 -36.78 -32.35
C MET A 516 0.58 -37.94 -31.55
N ARG A 517 1.03 -39.17 -31.85
CA ARG A 517 0.66 -40.35 -31.05
C ARG A 517 1.91 -41.13 -30.67
N ALA A 518 2.08 -41.41 -29.40
CA ALA A 518 3.11 -42.26 -28.82
C ALA A 518 2.47 -43.51 -28.22
N GLU A 519 2.83 -44.68 -28.74
CA GLU A 519 2.38 -45.96 -28.19
C GLU A 519 3.25 -46.42 -26.99
N PRO A 520 2.75 -47.26 -26.12
CA PRO A 520 3.50 -47.80 -24.99
C PRO A 520 4.87 -48.36 -25.40
N GLY A 521 5.95 -47.96 -24.70
CA GLY A 521 7.30 -48.43 -24.97
C GLY A 521 7.98 -47.76 -26.18
N ARG A 522 7.29 -46.95 -26.97
CA ARG A 522 7.86 -46.22 -28.10
C ARG A 522 8.57 -44.94 -27.61
N ARG A 523 9.63 -44.60 -28.34
CA ARG A 523 10.37 -43.33 -28.12
C ARG A 523 10.15 -42.42 -29.30
N ILE A 524 9.74 -41.19 -29.06
CA ILE A 524 9.57 -40.15 -30.06
C ILE A 524 10.60 -39.06 -29.82
N ALA A 525 11.36 -38.67 -30.87
CA ALA A 525 12.28 -37.54 -30.82
C ALA A 525 11.63 -36.32 -31.49
N LEU A 526 11.52 -35.22 -30.76
CA LEU A 526 11.09 -33.94 -31.31
C LEU A 526 12.33 -33.14 -31.73
N VAL A 527 12.46 -32.91 -33.05
CA VAL A 527 13.58 -32.19 -33.67
C VAL A 527 13.10 -30.90 -34.31
N GLY A 528 13.95 -29.88 -34.32
CA GLY A 528 13.62 -28.57 -34.91
C GLY A 528 14.53 -27.48 -34.37
N THR A 529 14.43 -26.28 -34.94
CA THR A 529 15.19 -25.09 -34.56
C THR A 529 14.82 -24.61 -33.15
N THR A 530 15.66 -23.79 -32.54
CA THR A 530 15.34 -23.14 -31.27
C THR A 530 14.08 -22.28 -31.45
N GLY A 531 13.12 -22.38 -30.54
CA GLY A 531 11.84 -21.65 -30.64
C GLY A 531 10.72 -22.40 -31.37
N SER A 532 10.97 -23.57 -31.99
CA SER A 532 9.95 -24.34 -32.75
C SER A 532 8.89 -25.07 -31.91
N GLY A 533 8.82 -24.83 -30.59
CA GLY A 533 7.77 -25.40 -29.72
C GLY A 533 8.05 -26.78 -29.12
N LYS A 534 9.25 -27.38 -29.27
CA LYS A 534 9.59 -28.71 -28.73
C LYS A 534 9.33 -28.84 -27.21
N SER A 535 9.85 -27.90 -26.45
CA SER A 535 9.62 -27.85 -24.98
C SER A 535 8.16 -27.56 -24.62
N THR A 536 7.44 -26.87 -25.51
CA THR A 536 6.03 -26.57 -25.35
C THR A 536 5.17 -27.82 -25.47
N VAL A 537 5.48 -28.71 -26.45
CA VAL A 537 4.82 -30.00 -26.55
C VAL A 537 5.00 -30.84 -25.27
N ALA A 538 6.22 -30.89 -24.73
CA ALA A 538 6.46 -31.58 -23.47
C ALA A 538 5.64 -31.00 -22.31
N LYS A 539 5.53 -29.67 -22.21
CA LYS A 539 4.73 -28.97 -21.18
C LYS A 539 3.23 -29.22 -21.35
N LEU A 540 2.73 -29.36 -22.57
CA LEU A 540 1.34 -29.73 -22.86
C LEU A 540 1.06 -31.19 -22.46
N VAL A 541 1.95 -32.12 -22.82
CA VAL A 541 1.84 -33.54 -22.43
C VAL A 541 1.85 -33.72 -20.93
N THR A 542 2.64 -32.94 -20.20
CA THR A 542 2.67 -32.98 -18.72
C THR A 542 1.52 -32.24 -18.05
N GLY A 543 0.61 -31.61 -18.82
CA GLY A 543 -0.53 -30.86 -18.27
C GLY A 543 -0.16 -29.52 -17.63
N LEU A 544 1.08 -29.03 -17.80
CA LEU A 544 1.52 -27.75 -17.27
C LEU A 544 0.86 -26.54 -17.99
N TYR A 545 0.45 -26.74 -19.23
CA TYR A 545 -0.30 -25.78 -20.02
C TYR A 545 -1.49 -26.46 -20.68
N ARG A 546 -2.51 -25.68 -20.99
CA ARG A 546 -3.71 -26.15 -21.70
C ARG A 546 -3.68 -25.69 -23.15
N PRO A 547 -4.03 -26.55 -24.10
CA PRO A 547 -4.19 -26.13 -25.49
C PRO A 547 -5.37 -25.14 -25.62
N TRP A 548 -5.32 -24.25 -26.59
CA TRP A 548 -6.44 -23.41 -26.98
C TRP A 548 -7.55 -24.21 -27.65
N THR A 549 -7.14 -25.12 -28.54
CA THR A 549 -8.02 -26.09 -29.20
C THR A 549 -7.33 -27.43 -29.33
N GLY A 550 -8.10 -28.50 -29.46
CA GLY A 550 -7.59 -29.86 -29.62
C GLY A 550 -7.91 -30.78 -28.45
#